data_2733f056220e095bea40faaf0c0ae618
#
_entry.id   2733f056220e095bea40faaf0c0ae618
#
_cell.length_a   1.000
_cell.length_b   1.000
_cell.length_c   1.000
_cell.angle_alpha   90.00
_cell.angle_beta   90.00
_cell.angle_gamma   90.00
#
_symmetry.space_group_name_H-M   'P 1'
#
loop_
_entity.id
_entity.type
_entity.pdbx_description
1 polymer ?
#
loop_
_entity_poly.entity_id
_entity_poly.type
_entity_poly.pdbx_seq_one_letter_code
_entity_poly.pdbx_strand_id
1 'polypeptide(L)'
;MKAKIKPRIDLENRTRLETVIPLRTPFIINIDPSDVCNFQCKFCPTGDRGLMKRTPGRNHGPMDFDLYRKIIDDACGFDKKVKVVRLYKDGEPLLNPRFADMVRYAKQSGCCDRVDTTTNASLLTRELSEAIIEAGLDRINISIEGVSARQYKDFSGCAVDFDNLVGQIRYFYEHKTSTEMIVKVNGDILAEEQKQYFLDTFGDITDGIFIESIMDCWPTFEQTKVAVNEERGIYGGTIHEVMVCPYVFYSFAVNSDGTVSPCFLDWHRKLVVGDVRTENLVELWNGEKMDEYRTLFLRGARKSHPICGSCGQLRQGQPDDIDRFAPALLQKFS
;
A
#
# COMPACT_ATOMS: atom_id res chain seq x y z
N MET A 1 -4.96 -10.58 25.42
CA MET A 1 -4.45 -10.08 24.14
C MET A 1 -2.93 -10.24 24.06
N LYS A 2 -2.44 -10.99 23.06
CA LYS A 2 -1.00 -11.23 22.83
C LYS A 2 -0.40 -10.19 21.88
N ALA A 3 -1.22 -9.66 20.99
CA ALA A 3 -0.80 -8.69 19.98
C ALA A 3 -0.25 -7.39 20.60
N LYS A 4 0.77 -6.81 19.94
CA LYS A 4 1.24 -5.46 20.24
C LYS A 4 0.31 -4.44 19.55
N ILE A 5 -0.12 -3.41 20.29
CA ILE A 5 -0.85 -2.29 19.68
C ILE A 5 0.19 -1.45 18.93
N LYS A 6 0.22 -1.57 17.61
CA LYS A 6 1.15 -0.84 16.75
C LYS A 6 0.57 -0.66 15.35
N PRO A 7 0.82 0.48 14.69
CA PRO A 7 0.45 0.66 13.30
C PRO A 7 1.28 -0.24 12.37
N ARG A 8 0.80 -0.36 11.12
CA ARG A 8 1.50 -1.14 10.07
C ARG A 8 2.82 -0.54 9.60
N ILE A 9 3.09 0.72 9.94
CA ILE A 9 4.37 1.39 9.66
C ILE A 9 5.12 1.66 10.96
N ASP A 10 6.45 1.65 10.89
CA ASP A 10 7.28 2.12 12.00
C ASP A 10 7.30 3.65 11.98
N LEU A 11 6.82 4.26 13.05
CA LEU A 11 6.78 5.71 13.22
C LEU A 11 8.03 6.27 13.89
N GLU A 12 8.80 5.42 14.58
CA GLU A 12 9.92 5.83 15.43
C GLU A 12 11.28 5.64 14.74
N ASN A 13 11.48 4.47 14.10
CA ASN A 13 12.77 4.09 13.51
C ASN A 13 12.82 4.35 12.01
N ARG A 14 12.55 5.59 11.60
CA ARG A 14 12.56 5.96 10.18
C ARG A 14 13.94 6.42 9.73
N THR A 15 14.31 6.08 8.50
CA THR A 15 15.53 6.63 7.88
C THR A 15 15.36 8.12 7.69
N ARG A 16 16.31 8.90 8.13
CA ARG A 16 16.37 10.35 7.88
C ARG A 16 16.64 10.60 6.39
N LEU A 17 15.57 10.87 5.62
CA LEU A 17 15.62 10.94 4.16
C LEU A 17 16.60 12.00 3.65
N GLU A 18 16.71 13.14 4.32
CA GLU A 18 17.61 14.23 3.97
C GLU A 18 19.09 13.82 3.94
N THR A 19 19.43 12.74 4.66
CA THR A 19 20.82 12.23 4.71
C THR A 19 21.15 11.24 3.60
N VAL A 20 20.14 10.67 2.95
CA VAL A 20 20.31 9.58 1.96
C VAL A 20 19.86 9.93 0.55
N ILE A 21 19.06 10.98 0.37
CA ILE A 21 18.65 11.48 -0.96
C ILE A 21 19.84 12.13 -1.67
N PRO A 22 20.05 11.86 -2.99
CA PRO A 22 19.27 11.01 -3.88
C PRO A 22 19.53 9.51 -3.67
N LEU A 23 18.48 8.70 -3.81
CA LEU A 23 18.58 7.24 -3.73
C LEU A 23 18.63 6.63 -5.13
N ARG A 24 19.72 5.94 -5.46
CA ARG A 24 19.84 5.18 -6.71
C ARG A 24 19.06 3.85 -6.67
N THR A 25 18.83 3.32 -5.48
CA THR A 25 17.97 2.16 -5.21
C THR A 25 16.79 2.61 -4.34
N PRO A 26 15.54 2.39 -4.73
CA PRO A 26 14.38 2.73 -3.92
C PRO A 26 14.33 1.88 -2.64
N PHE A 27 13.71 2.41 -1.59
CA PHE A 27 13.42 1.60 -0.42
C PHE A 27 12.23 0.67 -0.66
N ILE A 28 11.25 1.10 -1.43
CA ILE A 28 10.00 0.36 -1.63
C ILE A 28 9.65 0.34 -3.13
N ILE A 29 9.37 -0.86 -3.64
CA ILE A 29 8.68 -1.03 -4.92
C ILE A 29 7.27 -1.55 -4.59
N ASN A 30 6.24 -0.74 -4.89
CA ASN A 30 4.86 -1.20 -4.82
C ASN A 30 4.51 -1.86 -6.15
N ILE A 31 4.10 -3.10 -6.14
CA ILE A 31 3.65 -3.83 -7.34
C ILE A 31 2.19 -4.18 -7.14
N ASP A 32 1.37 -3.91 -8.12
CA ASP A 32 -0.07 -4.15 -8.09
C ASP A 32 -0.41 -5.55 -8.63
N PRO A 33 -0.61 -6.59 -7.79
CA PRO A 33 -0.91 -7.92 -8.29
C PRO A 33 -2.25 -8.00 -9.03
N SER A 34 -3.18 -7.08 -8.72
CA SER A 34 -4.49 -7.00 -9.34
C SER A 34 -5.07 -5.60 -9.13
N ASP A 35 -5.51 -4.93 -10.19
CA ASP A 35 -6.16 -3.62 -10.09
C ASP A 35 -7.69 -3.71 -9.95
N VAL A 36 -8.23 -4.90 -9.72
CA VAL A 36 -9.62 -5.13 -9.34
C VAL A 36 -9.71 -5.59 -7.89
N CYS A 37 -10.83 -5.28 -7.25
CA CYS A 37 -11.12 -5.70 -5.90
C CYS A 37 -12.48 -6.39 -5.83
N ASN A 38 -12.60 -7.41 -5.00
CA ASN A 38 -13.87 -8.07 -4.71
C ASN A 38 -14.75 -7.26 -3.73
N PHE A 39 -14.18 -6.27 -3.03
CA PHE A 39 -14.91 -5.32 -2.19
C PHE A 39 -15.22 -4.00 -2.90
N GLN A 40 -16.19 -3.25 -2.34
CA GLN A 40 -16.61 -1.93 -2.80
C GLN A 40 -16.59 -0.94 -1.61
N CYS A 41 -15.44 -0.87 -0.92
CA CYS A 41 -15.28 -0.02 0.27
C CYS A 41 -15.59 1.44 -0.07
N LYS A 42 -16.39 2.07 0.78
CA LYS A 42 -16.95 3.43 0.55
C LYS A 42 -15.87 4.53 0.42
N PHE A 43 -14.71 4.34 1.03
CA PHE A 43 -13.60 5.30 1.04
C PHE A 43 -12.56 5.09 -0.07
N CYS A 44 -12.70 4.02 -0.86
CA CYS A 44 -11.70 3.60 -1.83
C CYS A 44 -12.20 3.84 -3.26
N PRO A 45 -11.41 4.47 -4.16
CA PRO A 45 -11.80 4.65 -5.55
C PRO A 45 -12.06 3.32 -6.26
N THR A 46 -11.31 2.25 -5.95
CA THR A 46 -11.51 0.92 -6.52
C THR A 46 -12.86 0.30 -6.13
N GLY A 47 -13.46 0.76 -5.03
CA GLY A 47 -14.83 0.40 -4.63
C GLY A 47 -15.92 0.96 -5.54
N ASP A 48 -15.63 2.01 -6.31
CA ASP A 48 -16.55 2.54 -7.33
C ASP A 48 -16.29 1.86 -8.67
N ARG A 49 -17.02 0.77 -8.92
CA ARG A 49 -16.90 -0.01 -10.16
C ARG A 49 -17.22 0.81 -11.42
N GLY A 50 -18.13 1.77 -11.30
CA GLY A 50 -18.49 2.65 -12.42
C GLY A 50 -17.33 3.59 -12.75
N LEU A 51 -16.70 4.18 -11.75
CA LEU A 51 -15.50 5.00 -11.90
C LEU A 51 -14.35 4.18 -12.51
N MET A 52 -14.09 2.99 -11.98
CA MET A 52 -13.01 2.13 -12.47
C MET A 52 -13.17 1.76 -13.94
N LYS A 53 -14.38 1.41 -14.38
CA LYS A 53 -14.65 1.13 -15.79
C LYS A 53 -14.39 2.31 -16.73
N ARG A 54 -14.55 3.55 -16.24
CA ARG A 54 -14.33 4.77 -17.03
C ARG A 54 -12.91 5.29 -16.95
N THR A 55 -12.10 4.78 -16.01
CA THR A 55 -10.71 5.21 -15.83
C THR A 55 -9.84 4.52 -16.90
N PRO A 56 -9.25 5.28 -17.82
CA PRO A 56 -8.42 4.70 -18.87
C PRO A 56 -7.11 4.14 -18.31
N GLY A 57 -6.48 3.21 -19.05
CA GLY A 57 -5.17 2.67 -18.70
C GLY A 57 -5.18 1.66 -17.55
N ARG A 58 -6.34 1.10 -17.18
CA ARG A 58 -6.43 0.02 -16.19
C ARG A 58 -6.49 -1.34 -16.88
N ASN A 59 -5.84 -2.33 -16.26
CA ASN A 59 -5.80 -3.71 -16.75
C ASN A 59 -7.15 -4.44 -16.54
N HIS A 60 -7.91 -4.05 -15.54
CA HIS A 60 -9.15 -4.69 -15.09
C HIS A 60 -9.01 -6.17 -14.74
N GLY A 61 -7.87 -6.53 -14.15
CA GLY A 61 -7.58 -7.91 -13.78
C GLY A 61 -6.23 -8.10 -13.08
N PRO A 62 -5.83 -9.35 -12.92
CA PRO A 62 -4.54 -9.69 -12.34
C PRO A 62 -3.39 -9.32 -13.27
N MET A 63 -2.23 -8.99 -12.66
CA MET A 63 -0.96 -8.86 -13.37
C MET A 63 -0.55 -10.22 -13.95
N ASP A 64 -0.07 -10.20 -15.18
CA ASP A 64 0.56 -11.36 -15.80
C ASP A 64 1.83 -11.78 -15.05
N PHE A 65 2.04 -13.09 -14.89
CA PHE A 65 3.14 -13.59 -14.10
C PHE A 65 4.50 -13.45 -14.78
N ASP A 66 4.58 -13.50 -16.10
CA ASP A 66 5.84 -13.30 -16.82
C ASP A 66 6.24 -11.81 -16.79
N LEU A 67 5.26 -10.91 -16.86
CA LEU A 67 5.49 -9.48 -16.61
C LEU A 67 6.02 -9.26 -15.18
N TYR A 68 5.41 -9.91 -14.19
CA TYR A 68 5.90 -9.84 -12.82
C TYR A 68 7.34 -10.34 -12.66
N ARG A 69 7.68 -11.46 -13.30
CA ARG A 69 9.06 -11.99 -13.29
C ARG A 69 10.04 -10.97 -13.85
N LYS A 70 9.72 -10.35 -14.99
CA LYS A 70 10.54 -9.29 -15.56
C LYS A 70 10.78 -8.14 -14.58
N ILE A 71 9.72 -7.68 -13.86
CA ILE A 71 9.84 -6.60 -12.87
C ILE A 71 10.82 -6.98 -11.75
N ILE A 72 10.74 -8.22 -11.26
CA ILE A 72 11.64 -8.70 -10.20
C ILE A 72 13.07 -8.90 -10.72
N ASP A 73 13.24 -9.41 -11.94
CA ASP A 73 14.54 -9.58 -12.58
C ASP A 73 15.22 -8.20 -12.80
N ASP A 74 14.47 -7.22 -13.29
CA ASP A 74 14.95 -5.83 -13.41
C ASP A 74 15.34 -5.27 -12.02
N ALA A 75 14.56 -5.54 -10.97
CA ALA A 75 14.86 -5.08 -9.62
C ALA A 75 16.16 -5.64 -9.05
N CYS A 76 16.61 -6.80 -9.51
CA CYS A 76 17.93 -7.34 -9.18
C CYS A 76 19.08 -6.50 -9.77
N GLY A 77 18.81 -5.64 -10.73
CA GLY A 77 19.80 -4.73 -11.35
C GLY A 77 20.07 -3.46 -10.53
N PHE A 78 19.38 -3.21 -9.43
CA PHE A 78 19.72 -2.10 -8.55
C PHE A 78 21.03 -2.34 -7.81
N ASP A 79 21.78 -1.26 -7.52
CA ASP A 79 23.08 -1.31 -6.82
C ASP A 79 23.02 -1.98 -5.44
N LYS A 80 21.85 -1.93 -4.80
CA LYS A 80 21.57 -2.52 -3.48
C LYS A 80 20.23 -3.25 -3.51
N LYS A 81 20.02 -4.12 -2.53
CA LYS A 81 18.69 -4.71 -2.33
C LYS A 81 17.66 -3.63 -2.02
N VAL A 82 16.48 -3.76 -2.61
CA VAL A 82 15.31 -3.00 -2.23
C VAL A 82 14.91 -3.41 -0.81
N LYS A 83 14.60 -2.47 0.08
CA LYS A 83 14.20 -2.85 1.44
C LYS A 83 12.90 -3.66 1.44
N VAL A 84 11.92 -3.26 0.60
CA VAL A 84 10.60 -3.91 0.56
C VAL A 84 10.07 -3.98 -0.87
N VAL A 85 9.75 -5.18 -1.33
CA VAL A 85 8.81 -5.41 -2.43
C VAL A 85 7.43 -5.58 -1.82
N ARG A 86 6.52 -4.68 -2.18
CA ARG A 86 5.19 -4.59 -1.61
C ARG A 86 4.14 -5.00 -2.63
N LEU A 87 3.52 -6.15 -2.39
CA LEU A 87 2.57 -6.76 -3.31
C LEU A 87 1.14 -6.32 -2.99
N TYR A 88 0.86 -5.05 -3.13
CA TYR A 88 -0.48 -4.45 -3.17
C TYR A 88 -0.44 -3.00 -3.64
N LYS A 89 -1.53 -2.53 -4.24
CA LYS A 89 -1.74 -1.12 -4.60
C LYS A 89 -3.23 -0.78 -4.67
N ASP A 90 -3.88 -1.03 -5.79
CA ASP A 90 -5.25 -0.57 -6.07
C ASP A 90 -6.32 -1.61 -5.72
N GLY A 91 -6.08 -2.88 -6.01
CA GLY A 91 -7.08 -3.94 -5.86
C GLY A 91 -6.81 -4.89 -4.69
N GLU A 92 -7.44 -6.06 -4.76
CA GLU A 92 -7.20 -7.14 -3.82
C GLU A 92 -6.13 -8.09 -4.37
N PRO A 93 -4.95 -8.20 -3.73
CA PRO A 93 -3.84 -9.00 -4.24
C PRO A 93 -4.17 -10.50 -4.37
N LEU A 94 -5.01 -11.04 -3.49
CA LEU A 94 -5.38 -12.46 -3.50
C LEU A 94 -6.35 -12.83 -4.64
N LEU A 95 -6.82 -11.86 -5.43
CA LEU A 95 -7.49 -12.13 -6.71
C LEU A 95 -6.52 -12.59 -7.80
N ASN A 96 -5.21 -12.36 -7.63
CA ASN A 96 -4.24 -12.95 -8.53
C ASN A 96 -4.00 -14.43 -8.15
N PRO A 97 -4.37 -15.40 -9.02
CA PRO A 97 -4.23 -16.82 -8.70
C PRO A 97 -2.76 -17.27 -8.56
N ARG A 98 -1.81 -16.44 -9.03
CA ARG A 98 -0.37 -16.68 -8.94
C ARG A 98 0.27 -15.94 -7.75
N PHE A 99 -0.52 -15.41 -6.79
CA PHE A 99 0.00 -14.58 -5.70
C PHE A 99 1.09 -15.29 -4.89
N ALA A 100 0.89 -16.53 -4.49
CA ALA A 100 1.92 -17.29 -3.76
C ALA A 100 3.20 -17.51 -4.59
N ASP A 101 3.06 -17.71 -5.92
CA ASP A 101 4.21 -17.79 -6.82
C ASP A 101 4.94 -16.46 -6.95
N MET A 102 4.20 -15.32 -6.95
CA MET A 102 4.80 -13.99 -6.94
C MET A 102 5.65 -13.79 -5.68
N VAL A 103 5.13 -14.16 -4.51
CA VAL A 103 5.90 -14.11 -3.25
C VAL A 103 7.16 -14.98 -3.35
N ARG A 104 7.01 -16.24 -3.75
CA ARG A 104 8.11 -17.21 -3.88
C ARG A 104 9.19 -16.69 -4.82
N TYR A 105 8.81 -16.16 -5.97
CA TYR A 105 9.76 -15.64 -6.96
C TYR A 105 10.56 -14.45 -6.42
N ALA A 106 9.91 -13.47 -5.80
CA ALA A 106 10.60 -12.33 -5.19
C ALA A 106 11.56 -12.77 -4.07
N LYS A 107 11.15 -13.71 -3.23
CA LYS A 107 12.01 -14.25 -2.15
C LYS A 107 13.23 -14.98 -2.70
N GLN A 108 13.06 -15.79 -3.74
CA GLN A 108 14.16 -16.56 -4.37
C GLN A 108 15.12 -15.68 -5.16
N SER A 109 14.67 -14.59 -5.76
CA SER A 109 15.50 -13.66 -6.51
C SER A 109 16.56 -12.96 -5.67
N GLY A 110 16.29 -12.78 -4.37
CA GLY A 110 17.17 -12.04 -3.47
C GLY A 110 17.25 -10.54 -3.73
N CYS A 111 16.40 -9.97 -4.60
CA CYS A 111 16.38 -8.54 -4.97
C CYS A 111 15.95 -7.62 -3.83
N CYS A 112 15.31 -8.15 -2.80
CA CYS A 112 14.79 -7.37 -1.68
C CYS A 112 15.07 -8.03 -0.32
N ASP A 113 14.99 -7.21 0.74
CA ASP A 113 15.11 -7.71 2.12
C ASP A 113 13.79 -8.30 2.62
N ARG A 114 12.65 -7.78 2.15
CA ARG A 114 11.32 -8.18 2.60
C ARG A 114 10.29 -8.13 1.48
N VAL A 115 9.37 -9.11 1.49
CA VAL A 115 8.14 -9.10 0.70
C VAL A 115 6.95 -8.92 1.64
N ASP A 116 6.13 -7.88 1.42
CA ASP A 116 4.92 -7.64 2.20
C ASP A 116 3.67 -7.48 1.33
N THR A 117 2.50 -7.65 1.95
CA THR A 117 1.21 -7.41 1.31
C THR A 117 0.21 -6.79 2.26
N THR A 118 -0.87 -6.23 1.69
CA THR A 118 -2.09 -5.84 2.40
C THR A 118 -3.28 -6.46 1.68
N THR A 119 -4.15 -7.15 2.41
CA THR A 119 -5.31 -7.85 1.87
C THR A 119 -6.54 -7.64 2.75
N ASN A 120 -7.73 -7.78 2.18
CA ASN A 120 -8.98 -7.86 2.93
C ASN A 120 -9.22 -9.27 3.52
N ALA A 121 -8.37 -10.23 3.23
CA ALA A 121 -8.35 -11.61 3.70
C ALA A 121 -9.60 -12.45 3.37
N SER A 122 -10.61 -11.90 2.68
CA SER A 122 -11.87 -12.63 2.40
C SER A 122 -11.70 -13.82 1.45
N LEU A 123 -10.56 -13.88 0.75
CA LEU A 123 -10.20 -14.95 -0.17
C LEU A 123 -9.22 -15.97 0.45
N LEU A 124 -8.81 -15.78 1.70
CA LEU A 124 -7.97 -16.77 2.37
C LEU A 124 -8.73 -18.08 2.52
N THR A 125 -8.08 -19.16 2.09
CA THR A 125 -8.42 -20.55 2.40
C THR A 125 -7.22 -21.17 3.11
N ARG A 126 -7.39 -22.40 3.61
CA ARG A 126 -6.27 -23.13 4.21
C ARG A 126 -5.16 -23.38 3.20
N GLU A 127 -5.53 -23.82 2.01
CA GLU A 127 -4.60 -24.12 0.92
C GLU A 127 -3.83 -22.87 0.47
N LEU A 128 -4.51 -21.72 0.33
CA LEU A 128 -3.86 -20.47 -0.04
C LEU A 128 -2.95 -19.98 1.10
N SER A 129 -3.37 -20.13 2.35
CA SER A 129 -2.58 -19.76 3.52
C SER A 129 -1.28 -20.58 3.59
N GLU A 130 -1.36 -21.90 3.41
CA GLU A 130 -0.20 -22.79 3.36
C GLU A 130 0.75 -22.41 2.22
N ALA A 131 0.21 -22.18 1.02
CA ALA A 131 1.01 -21.77 -0.14
C ALA A 131 1.75 -20.42 0.07
N ILE A 132 1.11 -19.43 0.71
CA ILE A 132 1.70 -18.13 1.04
C ILE A 132 2.78 -18.28 2.13
N ILE A 133 2.52 -19.09 3.16
CA ILE A 133 3.48 -19.35 4.24
C ILE A 133 4.72 -20.08 3.68
N GLU A 134 4.52 -21.11 2.87
CA GLU A 134 5.61 -21.85 2.21
C GLU A 134 6.40 -20.98 1.24
N ALA A 135 5.75 -20.05 0.55
CA ALA A 135 6.40 -19.08 -0.31
C ALA A 135 7.31 -18.10 0.45
N GLY A 136 7.17 -17.99 1.77
CA GLY A 136 8.04 -17.19 2.63
C GLY A 136 7.66 -15.73 2.69
N LEU A 137 6.37 -15.37 2.66
CA LEU A 137 5.90 -13.99 2.86
C LEU A 137 6.39 -13.47 4.21
N ASP A 138 7.03 -12.29 4.21
CA ASP A 138 7.61 -11.74 5.45
C ASP A 138 6.58 -10.97 6.29
N ARG A 139 5.60 -10.31 5.64
CA ARG A 139 4.54 -9.60 6.36
C ARG A 139 3.22 -9.63 5.60
N ILE A 140 2.14 -9.85 6.35
CA ILE A 140 0.77 -9.69 5.87
C ILE A 140 0.03 -8.67 6.74
N ASN A 141 -0.51 -7.63 6.11
CA ASN A 141 -1.42 -6.68 6.76
C ASN A 141 -2.84 -7.05 6.36
N ILE A 142 -3.71 -7.28 7.33
CA ILE A 142 -5.10 -7.64 7.12
C ILE A 142 -5.98 -6.44 7.45
N SER A 143 -6.75 -5.99 6.47
CA SER A 143 -7.72 -4.91 6.61
C SER A 143 -9.09 -5.48 6.92
N ILE A 144 -9.59 -5.21 8.12
CA ILE A 144 -10.95 -5.56 8.57
C ILE A 144 -11.87 -4.37 8.30
N GLU A 145 -12.98 -4.64 7.59
CA GLU A 145 -13.90 -3.60 7.13
C GLU A 145 -15.21 -3.56 7.96
N GLY A 146 -15.21 -4.23 9.10
CA GLY A 146 -16.32 -4.29 10.07
C GLY A 146 -16.17 -5.48 11.00
N VAL A 147 -16.96 -5.52 12.07
CA VAL A 147 -16.92 -6.61 13.08
C VAL A 147 -18.21 -7.46 13.05
N SER A 148 -18.93 -7.42 11.94
CA SER A 148 -20.09 -8.27 11.68
C SER A 148 -20.39 -8.34 10.18
N ALA A 149 -21.09 -9.39 9.74
CA ALA A 149 -21.55 -9.54 8.35
C ALA A 149 -22.35 -8.34 7.85
N ARG A 150 -23.17 -7.74 8.73
CA ARG A 150 -23.95 -6.53 8.42
C ARG A 150 -23.04 -5.33 8.12
N GLN A 151 -22.04 -5.07 8.99
CA GLN A 151 -21.10 -3.95 8.77
C GLN A 151 -20.28 -4.13 7.51
N TYR A 152 -19.84 -5.36 7.21
CA TYR A 152 -19.16 -5.65 5.94
C TYR A 152 -20.04 -5.28 4.74
N LYS A 153 -21.32 -5.71 4.75
CA LYS A 153 -22.24 -5.35 3.68
C LYS A 153 -22.45 -3.84 3.57
N ASP A 154 -22.60 -3.17 4.70
CA ASP A 154 -22.87 -1.73 4.75
C ASP A 154 -21.66 -0.89 4.33
N PHE A 155 -20.45 -1.32 4.65
CA PHE A 155 -19.22 -0.54 4.45
C PHE A 155 -18.43 -0.96 3.20
N SER A 156 -18.26 -2.27 2.99
CA SER A 156 -17.53 -2.81 1.82
C SER A 156 -18.45 -3.24 0.68
N GLY A 157 -19.76 -3.12 0.80
CA GLY A 157 -20.72 -3.50 -0.23
C GLY A 157 -20.84 -5.01 -0.46
N CYS A 158 -20.17 -5.84 0.35
CA CYS A 158 -20.08 -7.28 0.15
C CYS A 158 -20.55 -8.06 1.37
N ALA A 159 -21.28 -9.16 1.13
CA ALA A 159 -21.60 -10.11 2.19
C ALA A 159 -20.35 -10.94 2.50
N VAL A 160 -19.94 -10.98 3.76
CA VAL A 160 -18.83 -11.78 4.27
C VAL A 160 -19.33 -12.65 5.41
N ASP A 161 -19.02 -13.93 5.39
CA ASP A 161 -19.14 -14.79 6.56
C ASP A 161 -18.03 -14.40 7.55
N PHE A 162 -18.41 -13.62 8.56
CA PHE A 162 -17.44 -13.06 9.50
C PHE A 162 -16.74 -14.12 10.35
N ASP A 163 -17.48 -15.15 10.76
CA ASP A 163 -16.92 -16.24 11.59
C ASP A 163 -15.92 -17.06 10.76
N ASN A 164 -16.25 -17.34 9.50
CA ASN A 164 -15.31 -18.00 8.59
C ASN A 164 -14.07 -17.13 8.34
N LEU A 165 -14.23 -15.82 8.12
CA LEU A 165 -13.10 -14.90 7.96
C LEU A 165 -12.16 -14.95 9.18
N VAL A 166 -12.70 -14.85 10.39
CA VAL A 166 -11.93 -14.95 11.64
C VAL A 166 -11.24 -16.32 11.73
N GLY A 167 -11.94 -17.39 11.34
CA GLY A 167 -11.39 -18.75 11.29
C GLY A 167 -10.20 -18.89 10.35
N GLN A 168 -10.25 -18.31 9.14
CA GLN A 168 -9.14 -18.34 8.18
C GLN A 168 -7.95 -17.49 8.65
N ILE A 169 -8.20 -16.33 9.27
CA ILE A 169 -7.14 -15.50 9.87
C ILE A 169 -6.45 -16.24 11.02
N ARG A 170 -7.24 -16.90 11.89
CA ARG A 170 -6.71 -17.75 12.95
C ARG A 170 -5.87 -18.90 12.40
N TYR A 171 -6.36 -19.58 11.38
CA TYR A 171 -5.63 -20.67 10.73
C TYR A 171 -4.27 -20.19 10.23
N PHE A 172 -4.22 -19.07 9.49
CA PHE A 172 -2.97 -18.48 9.01
C PHE A 172 -2.01 -18.17 10.18
N TYR A 173 -2.52 -17.54 11.25
CA TYR A 173 -1.71 -17.19 12.43
C TYR A 173 -1.11 -18.41 13.13
N GLU A 174 -1.90 -19.47 13.28
CA GLU A 174 -1.47 -20.71 13.97
C GLU A 174 -0.45 -21.51 13.16
N HIS A 175 -0.44 -21.38 11.82
CA HIS A 175 0.43 -22.15 10.92
C HIS A 175 1.60 -21.34 10.36
N LYS A 176 1.58 -20.00 10.47
CA LYS A 176 2.70 -19.17 10.02
C LYS A 176 3.99 -19.52 10.76
N THR A 177 5.12 -19.37 10.08
CA THR A 177 6.45 -19.56 10.67
C THR A 177 7.09 -18.23 11.04
N SER A 178 7.55 -17.47 10.05
CA SER A 178 8.26 -16.19 10.23
C SER A 178 7.46 -14.97 9.80
N THR A 179 6.29 -15.17 9.18
CA THR A 179 5.45 -14.07 8.68
C THR A 179 4.94 -13.20 9.83
N GLU A 180 5.23 -11.91 9.80
CA GLU A 180 4.59 -10.95 10.71
C GLU A 180 3.18 -10.66 10.23
N MET A 181 2.18 -10.85 11.09
CA MET A 181 0.77 -10.54 10.81
C MET A 181 0.34 -9.31 11.58
N ILE A 182 -0.23 -8.33 10.87
CA ILE A 182 -0.83 -7.14 11.47
C ILE A 182 -2.29 -7.06 11.02
N VAL A 183 -3.21 -6.97 11.98
CA VAL A 183 -4.64 -6.80 11.71
C VAL A 183 -5.04 -5.36 12.06
N LYS A 184 -5.73 -4.71 11.16
CA LYS A 184 -6.19 -3.33 11.36
C LYS A 184 -7.67 -3.17 10.98
N VAL A 185 -8.32 -2.18 11.58
CA VAL A 185 -9.69 -1.77 11.27
C VAL A 185 -9.80 -0.25 11.22
N ASN A 186 -10.74 0.26 10.44
CA ASN A 186 -11.10 1.69 10.49
C ASN A 186 -12.01 1.96 11.70
N GLY A 187 -11.48 2.67 12.69
CA GLY A 187 -12.20 2.96 13.93
C GLY A 187 -13.37 3.95 13.79
N ASP A 188 -13.34 4.78 12.73
CA ASP A 188 -14.37 5.82 12.52
C ASP A 188 -15.74 5.24 12.13
N ILE A 189 -15.79 3.95 11.78
CA ILE A 189 -17.04 3.21 11.47
C ILE A 189 -17.53 2.35 12.65
N LEU A 190 -16.83 2.36 13.77
CA LEU A 190 -17.08 1.49 14.92
C LEU A 190 -17.47 2.30 16.16
N ALA A 191 -18.49 1.83 16.88
CA ALA A 191 -18.74 2.25 18.26
C ALA A 191 -17.66 1.71 19.22
N GLU A 192 -17.53 2.27 20.41
CA GLU A 192 -16.47 1.90 21.37
C GLU A 192 -16.53 0.41 21.76
N GLU A 193 -17.74 -0.13 21.97
CA GLU A 193 -17.93 -1.55 22.28
C GLU A 193 -17.48 -2.45 21.11
N GLN A 194 -17.62 -1.96 19.88
CA GLN A 194 -17.19 -2.68 18.67
C GLN A 194 -15.67 -2.61 18.49
N LYS A 195 -15.04 -1.51 18.89
CA LYS A 195 -13.57 -1.42 18.95
C LYS A 195 -13.00 -2.42 19.95
N GLN A 196 -13.62 -2.53 21.12
CA GLN A 196 -13.22 -3.55 22.11
C GLN A 196 -13.45 -4.96 21.56
N TYR A 197 -14.60 -5.23 20.94
CA TYR A 197 -14.89 -6.52 20.31
C TYR A 197 -13.85 -6.88 19.21
N PHE A 198 -13.40 -5.90 18.42
CA PHE A 198 -12.32 -6.10 17.46
C PHE A 198 -11.02 -6.51 18.15
N LEU A 199 -10.63 -5.83 19.23
CA LEU A 199 -9.42 -6.16 19.99
C LEU A 199 -9.51 -7.56 20.61
N ASP A 200 -10.67 -7.94 21.17
CA ASP A 200 -10.90 -9.25 21.78
C ASP A 200 -10.89 -10.37 20.74
N THR A 201 -11.46 -10.13 19.55
CA THR A 201 -11.55 -11.11 18.47
C THR A 201 -10.21 -11.43 17.84
N PHE A 202 -9.40 -10.39 17.55
CA PHE A 202 -8.16 -10.54 16.77
C PHE A 202 -6.89 -10.48 17.62
N GLY A 203 -6.95 -9.96 18.84
CA GLY A 203 -5.77 -9.68 19.64
C GLY A 203 -4.95 -10.91 20.10
N ASP A 204 -5.49 -12.11 20.02
CA ASP A 204 -4.78 -13.36 20.33
C ASP A 204 -4.38 -14.15 19.07
N ILE A 205 -4.78 -13.67 17.88
CA ILE A 205 -4.51 -14.31 16.59
C ILE A 205 -3.82 -13.35 15.61
N THR A 206 -2.95 -12.47 16.11
CA THR A 206 -2.11 -11.55 15.32
C THR A 206 -0.89 -11.14 16.13
N ASP A 207 0.19 -10.70 15.46
CA ASP A 207 1.39 -10.15 16.13
C ASP A 207 1.23 -8.66 16.45
N GLY A 208 0.52 -7.94 15.59
CA GLY A 208 0.22 -6.51 15.77
C GLY A 208 -1.24 -6.22 15.45
N ILE A 209 -1.84 -5.30 16.21
CA ILE A 209 -3.22 -4.88 16.02
C ILE A 209 -3.30 -3.36 16.11
N PHE A 210 -4.13 -2.75 15.26
CA PHE A 210 -4.28 -1.31 15.26
C PHE A 210 -5.67 -0.86 14.79
N ILE A 211 -6.17 0.22 15.38
CA ILE A 211 -7.38 0.92 14.97
C ILE A 211 -6.94 2.20 14.27
N GLU A 212 -7.12 2.24 12.95
CA GLU A 212 -6.77 3.39 12.10
C GLU A 212 -7.94 4.35 11.95
N SER A 213 -7.68 5.63 11.67
CA SER A 213 -8.69 6.57 11.19
C SER A 213 -8.80 6.52 9.66
N ILE A 214 -9.98 6.83 9.13
CA ILE A 214 -10.18 7.03 7.69
C ILE A 214 -9.53 8.35 7.30
N MET A 215 -8.81 8.35 6.19
CA MET A 215 -8.22 9.56 5.62
C MET A 215 -8.67 9.80 4.19
N ASP A 216 -8.75 11.06 3.80
CA ASP A 216 -8.98 11.49 2.43
C ASP A 216 -7.64 11.60 1.70
N CYS A 217 -7.05 10.44 1.37
CA CYS A 217 -5.70 10.38 0.78
C CYS A 217 -5.68 10.32 -0.74
N TRP A 218 -6.80 9.98 -1.38
CA TRP A 218 -6.83 9.71 -2.81
C TRP A 218 -6.87 11.00 -3.63
N PRO A 219 -5.84 11.31 -4.44
CA PRO A 219 -5.86 12.53 -5.23
C PRO A 219 -7.02 12.52 -6.23
N THR A 220 -7.73 13.64 -6.34
CA THR A 220 -8.87 13.85 -7.25
C THR A 220 -10.06 12.88 -7.09
N PHE A 221 -10.15 12.16 -5.98
CA PHE A 221 -11.31 11.34 -5.64
C PHE A 221 -12.09 12.00 -4.50
N GLU A 222 -13.30 12.45 -4.78
CA GLU A 222 -14.19 13.00 -3.77
C GLU A 222 -14.81 11.86 -2.94
N GLN A 223 -14.26 11.67 -1.76
CA GLN A 223 -14.77 10.72 -0.79
C GLN A 223 -15.90 11.39 0.02
N THR A 224 -17.17 11.15 -0.36
CA THR A 224 -18.35 11.76 0.28
C THR A 224 -19.17 10.77 1.12
N LYS A 225 -18.79 9.50 1.13
CA LYS A 225 -19.59 8.40 1.68
C LYS A 225 -19.29 8.08 3.14
N VAL A 226 -18.16 8.58 3.65
CA VAL A 226 -17.72 8.34 5.03
C VAL A 226 -17.11 9.63 5.59
N ALA A 227 -17.42 9.95 6.85
CA ALA A 227 -16.78 11.08 7.51
C ALA A 227 -15.28 10.82 7.70
N VAL A 228 -14.47 11.84 7.46
CA VAL A 228 -13.02 11.82 7.67
C VAL A 228 -12.71 12.64 8.92
N ASN A 229 -11.87 12.10 9.79
CA ASN A 229 -11.38 12.85 10.94
C ASN A 229 -10.36 13.90 10.47
N GLU A 230 -10.68 15.17 10.62
CA GLU A 230 -9.82 16.27 10.20
C GLU A 230 -8.84 16.75 11.27
N GLU A 231 -8.96 16.24 12.50
CA GLU A 231 -8.14 16.66 13.62
C GLU A 231 -6.90 15.77 13.83
N ARG A 232 -6.98 14.51 13.38
CA ARG A 232 -5.93 13.51 13.60
C ARG A 232 -5.56 12.78 12.32
N GLY A 233 -4.27 12.47 12.20
CA GLY A 233 -3.78 11.60 11.14
C GLY A 233 -4.23 10.15 11.30
N ILE A 234 -4.02 9.33 10.28
CA ILE A 234 -4.43 7.92 10.23
C ILE A 234 -3.99 7.10 11.44
N TYR A 235 -2.88 7.44 12.06
CA TYR A 235 -2.32 6.75 13.24
C TYR A 235 -2.52 7.52 14.55
N GLY A 236 -3.45 8.49 14.55
CA GLY A 236 -3.80 9.27 15.76
C GLY A 236 -2.88 10.43 16.09
N GLY A 237 -1.80 10.64 15.32
CA GLY A 237 -0.88 11.77 15.50
C GLY A 237 -1.48 13.11 15.07
N THR A 238 -0.86 14.20 15.50
CA THR A 238 -1.25 15.56 15.11
C THR A 238 -1.07 15.76 13.61
N ILE A 239 -2.05 16.37 12.97
CA ILE A 239 -1.98 16.75 11.57
C ILE A 239 -1.05 17.95 11.42
N HIS A 240 -0.13 17.87 10.47
CA HIS A 240 0.68 19.00 10.00
C HIS A 240 0.80 18.94 8.48
N GLU A 241 0.95 20.10 7.88
CA GLU A 241 1.07 20.16 6.43
C GLU A 241 2.53 19.98 6.01
N VAL A 242 2.78 19.01 5.13
CA VAL A 242 4.06 18.77 4.48
C VAL A 242 3.96 19.19 3.02
N MET A 243 4.89 20.02 2.56
CA MET A 243 4.90 20.59 1.21
C MET A 243 5.58 19.69 0.20
N VAL A 244 6.75 19.15 0.57
CA VAL A 244 7.53 18.25 -0.29
C VAL A 244 7.04 16.82 -0.12
N CYS A 245 6.54 16.20 -1.18
CA CYS A 245 6.15 14.79 -1.14
C CYS A 245 7.39 13.90 -0.97
N PRO A 246 7.56 13.20 0.17
CA PRO A 246 8.75 12.39 0.41
C PRO A 246 8.72 11.07 -0.38
N TYR A 247 7.54 10.60 -0.77
CA TYR A 247 7.35 9.27 -1.38
C TYR A 247 8.13 9.10 -2.69
N VAL A 248 8.22 10.12 -3.55
CA VAL A 248 8.92 10.07 -4.84
C VAL A 248 10.44 9.90 -4.72
N PHE A 249 10.98 10.09 -3.51
CA PHE A 249 12.41 9.95 -3.25
C PHE A 249 12.81 8.56 -2.80
N TYR A 250 11.86 7.74 -2.32
CA TYR A 250 12.17 6.42 -1.79
C TYR A 250 11.25 5.29 -2.25
N SER A 251 10.17 5.60 -2.96
CA SER A 251 9.23 4.60 -3.46
C SER A 251 8.63 4.97 -4.80
N PHE A 252 8.17 3.98 -5.54
CA PHE A 252 7.37 4.12 -6.74
C PHE A 252 6.44 2.90 -6.89
N ALA A 253 5.59 2.89 -7.90
CA ALA A 253 4.63 1.83 -8.12
C ALA A 253 4.67 1.29 -9.54
N VAL A 254 4.59 -0.04 -9.68
CA VAL A 254 4.34 -0.73 -10.94
C VAL A 254 2.90 -1.21 -10.93
N ASN A 255 2.13 -0.75 -11.89
CA ASN A 255 0.72 -1.07 -12.06
C ASN A 255 0.54 -2.48 -12.65
N SER A 256 -0.65 -3.05 -12.50
CA SER A 256 -0.94 -4.43 -12.97
C SER A 256 -0.78 -4.61 -14.48
N ASP A 257 -0.81 -3.53 -15.27
CA ASP A 257 -0.58 -3.52 -16.71
C ASP A 257 0.89 -3.31 -17.13
N GLY A 258 1.80 -3.09 -16.17
CA GLY A 258 3.22 -2.82 -16.39
C GLY A 258 3.59 -1.34 -16.48
N THR A 259 2.64 -0.42 -16.49
CA THR A 259 2.96 1.01 -16.41
C THR A 259 3.52 1.37 -15.04
N VAL A 260 4.41 2.38 -14.98
CA VAL A 260 5.09 2.82 -13.76
C VAL A 260 4.61 4.21 -13.36
N SER A 261 4.22 4.35 -12.10
CA SER A 261 3.81 5.64 -11.51
C SER A 261 4.75 6.03 -10.36
N PRO A 262 5.08 7.32 -10.17
CA PRO A 262 5.93 7.79 -9.07
C PRO A 262 5.24 7.68 -7.71
N CYS A 263 3.95 7.34 -7.69
CA CYS A 263 3.12 7.33 -6.49
C CYS A 263 2.18 6.11 -6.46
N PHE A 264 2.11 5.43 -5.32
CA PHE A 264 1.18 4.31 -5.12
C PHE A 264 -0.29 4.74 -5.05
N LEU A 265 -0.59 6.04 -4.88
CA LEU A 265 -1.95 6.58 -4.89
C LEU A 265 -2.41 7.05 -6.27
N ASP A 266 -1.62 6.84 -7.33
CA ASP A 266 -2.04 7.12 -8.71
C ASP A 266 -3.03 6.06 -9.21
N TRP A 267 -4.25 6.09 -8.64
CA TRP A 267 -5.32 5.16 -8.97
C TRP A 267 -5.89 5.36 -10.38
N HIS A 268 -5.75 6.55 -10.92
CA HIS A 268 -6.30 6.94 -12.23
C HIS A 268 -5.26 6.96 -13.36
N ARG A 269 -4.02 6.50 -13.11
CA ARG A 269 -2.93 6.37 -14.12
C ARG A 269 -2.55 7.69 -14.82
N LYS A 270 -2.67 8.81 -14.12
CA LYS A 270 -2.33 10.13 -14.67
C LYS A 270 -0.89 10.58 -14.42
N LEU A 271 -0.16 9.85 -13.61
CA LEU A 271 1.23 10.16 -13.25
C LEU A 271 2.24 9.19 -13.86
N VAL A 272 1.85 8.44 -14.92
CA VAL A 272 2.70 7.40 -15.52
C VAL A 272 4.01 7.99 -16.06
N VAL A 273 5.13 7.42 -15.62
CA VAL A 273 6.49 7.83 -16.01
C VAL A 273 7.15 6.88 -17.01
N GLY A 274 6.61 5.66 -17.20
CA GLY A 274 7.13 4.69 -18.16
C GLY A 274 6.39 3.37 -18.10
N ASP A 275 6.93 2.36 -18.79
CA ASP A 275 6.32 1.06 -18.99
C ASP A 275 7.38 -0.05 -18.95
N VAL A 276 7.34 -0.92 -17.95
CA VAL A 276 8.31 -2.00 -17.79
C VAL A 276 8.21 -3.09 -18.86
N ARG A 277 7.17 -3.09 -19.69
CA ARG A 277 7.10 -4.00 -20.84
C ARG A 277 8.14 -3.68 -21.91
N THR A 278 8.56 -2.42 -22.00
CA THR A 278 9.50 -1.92 -23.00
C THR A 278 10.74 -1.24 -22.43
N GLU A 279 10.71 -0.90 -21.15
CA GLU A 279 11.78 -0.17 -20.46
C GLU A 279 12.30 -0.98 -19.26
N ASN A 280 13.52 -0.68 -18.83
CA ASN A 280 14.11 -1.30 -17.65
C ASN A 280 13.68 -0.55 -16.38
N LEU A 281 13.32 -1.27 -15.33
CA LEU A 281 12.83 -0.70 -14.08
C LEU A 281 13.85 0.20 -13.38
N VAL A 282 15.15 -0.15 -13.45
CA VAL A 282 16.25 0.63 -12.85
C VAL A 282 16.43 1.97 -13.58
N GLU A 283 16.30 1.95 -14.91
CA GLU A 283 16.38 3.15 -15.74
C GLU A 283 15.18 4.08 -15.49
N LEU A 284 13.99 3.52 -15.35
CA LEU A 284 12.79 4.30 -15.01
C LEU A 284 12.92 5.00 -13.65
N TRP A 285 13.42 4.30 -12.61
CA TRP A 285 13.63 4.89 -11.29
C TRP A 285 14.66 6.03 -11.29
N ASN A 286 15.74 5.87 -12.03
CA ASN A 286 16.85 6.83 -12.12
C ASN A 286 16.70 7.81 -13.32
N GLY A 287 15.56 7.76 -14.02
CA GLY A 287 15.31 8.52 -15.24
C GLY A 287 14.78 9.93 -15.01
N GLU A 288 14.86 10.74 -16.07
CA GLU A 288 14.49 12.14 -16.10
C GLU A 288 13.07 12.42 -15.60
N LYS A 289 12.08 11.61 -16.00
CA LYS A 289 10.69 11.79 -15.59
C LYS A 289 10.49 11.66 -14.08
N MET A 290 11.23 10.76 -13.40
CA MET A 290 11.20 10.70 -11.93
C MET A 290 11.87 11.92 -11.31
N ASP A 291 12.96 12.41 -11.90
CA ASP A 291 13.66 13.59 -11.41
C ASP A 291 12.87 14.88 -11.64
N GLU A 292 12.02 14.96 -12.68
CA GLU A 292 11.06 16.04 -12.85
C GLU A 292 10.11 16.15 -11.64
N TYR A 293 9.51 15.03 -11.18
CA TYR A 293 8.66 15.03 -9.97
C TYR A 293 9.45 15.40 -8.71
N ARG A 294 10.66 14.84 -8.54
CA ARG A 294 11.53 15.15 -7.39
C ARG A 294 11.86 16.63 -7.34
N THR A 295 12.28 17.18 -8.46
CA THR A 295 12.63 18.60 -8.61
C THR A 295 11.42 19.51 -8.43
N LEU A 296 10.27 19.18 -9.04
CA LEU A 296 9.01 19.91 -8.89
C LEU A 296 8.63 20.06 -7.40
N PHE A 297 8.71 18.97 -6.64
CA PHE A 297 8.31 18.99 -5.25
C PHE A 297 9.33 19.71 -4.36
N LEU A 298 10.64 19.57 -4.63
CA LEU A 298 11.68 20.32 -3.92
C LEU A 298 11.59 21.83 -4.17
N ARG A 299 11.04 22.26 -5.31
CA ARG A 299 10.75 23.68 -5.62
C ARG A 299 9.47 24.19 -4.95
N GLY A 300 8.77 23.36 -4.16
CA GLY A 300 7.53 23.73 -3.49
C GLY A 300 6.30 23.81 -4.41
N ALA A 301 6.41 23.37 -5.67
CA ALA A 301 5.36 23.51 -6.67
C ALA A 301 4.29 22.40 -6.62
N ARG A 302 4.30 21.48 -5.64
CA ARG A 302 3.34 20.39 -5.51
C ARG A 302 1.88 20.87 -5.47
N LYS A 303 1.59 21.95 -4.73
CA LYS A 303 0.21 22.49 -4.59
C LYS A 303 -0.40 22.95 -5.92
N SER A 304 0.42 23.38 -6.86
CA SER A 304 -0.05 23.78 -8.20
C SER A 304 -0.18 22.61 -9.16
N HIS A 305 0.29 21.41 -8.79
CA HIS A 305 0.16 20.23 -9.64
C HIS A 305 -1.28 19.72 -9.64
N PRO A 306 -1.91 19.49 -10.81
CA PRO A 306 -3.35 19.21 -10.92
C PRO A 306 -3.80 17.93 -10.20
N ILE A 307 -2.90 16.99 -9.99
CA ILE A 307 -3.17 15.72 -9.31
C ILE A 307 -2.66 15.77 -7.86
N CYS A 308 -1.37 16.09 -7.67
CA CYS A 308 -0.74 16.02 -6.36
C CYS A 308 -1.17 17.17 -5.43
N GLY A 309 -1.71 18.26 -5.98
CA GLY A 309 -2.20 19.40 -5.20
C GLY A 309 -3.37 19.06 -4.28
N SER A 310 -4.25 18.15 -4.69
CA SER A 310 -5.41 17.68 -3.91
C SER A 310 -5.15 16.48 -3.01
N CYS A 311 -3.90 15.96 -2.96
CA CYS A 311 -3.56 14.77 -2.19
C CYS A 311 -3.54 15.05 -0.67
N GLY A 312 -4.43 14.41 0.08
CA GLY A 312 -4.49 14.49 1.55
C GLY A 312 -3.48 13.60 2.28
N GLN A 313 -2.79 12.69 1.57
CA GLN A 313 -1.79 11.79 2.17
C GLN A 313 -0.69 12.55 2.94
N LEU A 314 -0.29 13.72 2.45
CA LEU A 314 0.77 14.51 3.09
C LEU A 314 0.29 15.25 4.34
N ARG A 315 -1.01 15.37 4.53
CA ARG A 315 -1.61 15.94 5.74
C ARG A 315 -1.93 14.85 6.76
N GLN A 316 -2.59 13.77 6.35
CA GLN A 316 -3.16 12.78 7.27
C GLN A 316 -2.34 11.49 7.41
N GLY A 317 -1.50 11.16 6.42
CA GLY A 317 -0.72 9.92 6.39
C GLY A 317 0.56 9.92 7.23
N GLN A 318 0.84 10.99 7.97
CA GLN A 318 2.06 11.17 8.78
C GLN A 318 3.35 10.87 7.97
N PRO A 319 3.58 11.61 6.85
CA PRO A 319 4.77 11.43 6.02
C PRO A 319 6.03 11.91 6.73
N ASP A 320 7.19 11.58 6.14
CA ASP A 320 8.46 12.21 6.51
C ASP A 320 8.42 13.69 6.10
N ASP A 321 8.83 14.58 6.99
CA ASP A 321 8.94 16.01 6.70
C ASP A 321 10.39 16.35 6.32
N ILE A 322 10.58 16.71 5.04
CA ILE A 322 11.86 17.13 4.49
C ILE A 322 11.84 18.59 3.99
N ASP A 323 10.78 19.36 4.31
CA ASP A 323 10.55 20.70 3.79
C ASP A 323 11.74 21.63 4.04
N ARG A 324 12.28 21.64 5.26
CA ARG A 324 13.42 22.51 5.62
C ARG A 324 14.72 22.19 4.87
N PHE A 325 14.82 20.96 4.33
CA PHE A 325 16.00 20.51 3.60
C PHE A 325 15.85 20.67 2.08
N ALA A 326 14.66 21.05 1.59
CA ALA A 326 14.37 21.13 0.16
C ALA A 326 15.38 21.96 -0.64
N PRO A 327 15.84 23.17 -0.20
CA PRO A 327 16.82 23.93 -0.95
C PRO A 327 18.16 23.22 -1.15
N ALA A 328 18.64 22.53 -0.10
CA ALA A 328 19.91 21.80 -0.17
C ALA A 328 19.77 20.51 -0.99
N LEU A 329 18.62 19.84 -0.89
CA LEU A 329 18.34 18.63 -1.68
C LEU A 329 18.20 18.98 -3.17
N LEU A 330 17.56 20.10 -3.51
CA LEU A 330 17.40 20.55 -4.90
C LEU A 330 18.73 20.63 -5.64
N GLN A 331 19.79 21.11 -4.98
CA GLN A 331 21.13 21.21 -5.56
C GLN A 331 21.72 19.86 -5.98
N LYS A 332 21.23 18.75 -5.44
CA LYS A 332 21.69 17.39 -5.78
C LYS A 332 21.02 16.83 -7.03
N PHE A 333 20.00 17.50 -7.55
CA PHE A 333 19.25 17.13 -8.77
C PHE A 333 19.45 18.13 -9.92
N SER A 334 20.37 19.09 -9.76
CA SER A 334 20.75 20.10 -10.77
C SER A 334 21.97 19.69 -11.57
#